data_d7ef025146ec325c0226f8dd6de565dc
#
_entry.id   d7ef025146ec325c0226f8dd6de565dc
#
_cell.length_a   1.000
_cell.length_b   1.000
_cell.length_c   1.000
_cell.angle_alpha   90.00
_cell.angle_beta   90.00
_cell.angle_gamma   90.00
#
_symmetry.space_group_name_H-M   'P 1'
#
loop_
_entity.id
_entity.type
_entity.pdbx_description
1 polymer ?
#
loop_
_entity_poly.entity_id
_entity_poly.type
_entity_poly.pdbx_seq_one_letter_code
_entity_poly.pdbx_strand_id
1 'polypeptide(L)'
;MKFENSQENIDLDIDPKHTKRLMMKVSGGIDSALVFYMLCKSIEQYPEIEIIPQTTNDWKKPYQVNFAKKVIEWMKNKFPTVKILDHETIQLENGTDYIKGQDAHRNSIIMKYYDNGKSVDAIISGVNKEPPKHITDTFFDNNGDLQGGPDDDRSTWKPQRIKKTHKEIINPLINIDKKGIAELCEKLDLTDTLFPITRSCENVHASKTNNFTTHCGECWWCHERDWGFGRLI
;
A
#
# COMPACT_ATOMS: atom_id res chain seq x y z
N MET A 1 13.03 -10.96 -8.86
CA MET A 1 14.07 -10.37 -7.94
C MET A 1 13.63 -10.66 -6.51
N LYS A 2 14.57 -11.10 -5.65
CA LYS A 2 14.28 -11.40 -4.23
C LYS A 2 14.71 -10.26 -3.34
N PHE A 3 13.90 -9.96 -2.33
CA PHE A 3 14.18 -9.00 -1.28
C PHE A 3 14.31 -9.77 0.04
N GLU A 4 15.48 -9.67 0.65
CA GLU A 4 15.80 -10.41 1.88
C GLU A 4 15.22 -9.72 3.11
N ASN A 5 14.52 -10.49 3.94
CA ASN A 5 13.94 -10.05 5.19
C ASN A 5 14.09 -11.15 6.25
N SER A 6 14.21 -10.76 7.52
CA SER A 6 14.35 -11.72 8.64
C SER A 6 13.09 -12.55 8.87
N GLN A 7 11.91 -12.07 8.46
CA GLN A 7 10.64 -12.77 8.64
C GLN A 7 10.32 -13.67 7.45
N GLU A 8 10.48 -13.18 6.22
CA GLU A 8 10.27 -13.94 4.99
C GLU A 8 10.97 -13.25 3.80
N ASN A 9 11.63 -14.04 2.94
CA ASN A 9 12.15 -13.50 1.69
C ASN A 9 11.02 -13.28 0.69
N ILE A 10 10.98 -12.08 0.12
CA ILE A 10 9.92 -11.65 -0.79
C ILE A 10 10.39 -11.81 -2.24
N ASP A 11 9.61 -12.52 -3.04
CA ASP A 11 9.72 -12.53 -4.50
C ASP A 11 8.36 -12.14 -5.09
N LEU A 12 8.34 -11.10 -5.92
CA LEU A 12 7.11 -10.70 -6.62
C LEU A 12 6.74 -11.69 -7.73
N ASP A 13 7.70 -12.53 -8.13
CA ASP A 13 7.52 -13.59 -9.15
C ASP A 13 6.76 -13.09 -10.38
N ILE A 14 7.23 -11.96 -10.91
CA ILE A 14 6.68 -11.36 -12.13
C ILE A 14 7.37 -12.02 -13.33
N ASP A 15 6.58 -12.69 -14.17
CA ASP A 15 7.05 -13.22 -15.43
C ASP A 15 6.98 -12.14 -16.52
N PRO A 16 8.11 -11.55 -16.94
CA PRO A 16 8.10 -10.46 -17.90
C PRO A 16 7.63 -10.88 -19.30
N LYS A 17 7.70 -12.18 -19.64
CA LYS A 17 7.22 -12.69 -20.94
C LYS A 17 5.69 -12.63 -21.05
N HIS A 18 4.99 -12.81 -19.93
CA HIS A 18 3.54 -12.89 -19.87
C HIS A 18 2.88 -11.68 -19.19
N THR A 19 3.69 -10.78 -18.62
CA THR A 19 3.20 -9.58 -17.94
C THR A 19 3.35 -8.35 -18.83
N LYS A 20 2.27 -7.63 -19.06
CA LYS A 20 2.27 -6.37 -19.81
C LYS A 20 1.85 -5.20 -18.95
N ARG A 21 0.93 -5.44 -18.00
CA ARG A 21 0.31 -4.35 -17.23
C ARG A 21 -0.05 -4.79 -15.82
N LEU A 22 0.45 -4.06 -14.84
CA LEU A 22 0.23 -4.31 -13.42
C LEU A 22 -0.50 -3.14 -12.79
N MET A 23 -1.58 -3.40 -12.05
CA MET A 23 -2.26 -2.38 -11.26
C MET A 23 -1.67 -2.35 -9.86
N MET A 24 -1.10 -1.21 -9.45
CA MET A 24 -0.55 -1.01 -8.11
C MET A 24 -1.51 -0.19 -7.25
N LYS A 25 -2.00 -0.75 -6.14
CA LYS A 25 -2.80 -0.04 -5.15
C LYS A 25 -1.89 0.85 -4.29
N VAL A 26 -2.02 2.16 -4.42
CA VAL A 26 -1.22 3.16 -3.70
C VAL A 26 -2.10 3.93 -2.74
N SER A 27 -1.96 3.67 -1.44
CA SER A 27 -2.72 4.39 -0.39
C SER A 27 -2.01 5.65 0.13
N GLY A 28 -0.73 5.81 -0.20
CA GLY A 28 0.14 6.83 0.38
C GLY A 28 0.78 6.42 1.72
N GLY A 29 0.43 5.25 2.27
CA GLY A 29 1.09 4.64 3.42
C GLY A 29 2.37 3.91 3.03
N ILE A 30 3.25 3.68 4.04
CA ILE A 30 4.57 3.08 3.81
C ILE A 30 4.49 1.67 3.20
N ASP A 31 3.51 0.86 3.58
CA ASP A 31 3.38 -0.53 3.11
C ASP A 31 3.17 -0.58 1.59
N SER A 32 2.21 0.20 1.09
CA SER A 32 1.96 0.32 -0.35
C SER A 32 3.13 1.00 -1.09
N ALA A 33 3.80 1.96 -0.45
CA ALA A 33 4.96 2.63 -1.03
C ALA A 33 6.17 1.69 -1.16
N LEU A 34 6.45 0.86 -0.15
CA LEU A 34 7.50 -0.15 -0.19
C LEU A 34 7.23 -1.19 -1.29
N VAL A 35 6.00 -1.71 -1.37
CA VAL A 35 5.62 -2.66 -2.44
C VAL A 35 5.78 -2.03 -3.81
N PHE A 36 5.40 -0.75 -3.95
CA PHE A 36 5.58 -0.04 -5.22
C PHE A 36 7.06 0.12 -5.59
N TYR A 37 7.93 0.43 -4.61
CA TYR A 37 9.37 0.46 -4.82
C TYR A 37 9.91 -0.90 -5.28
N MET A 38 9.55 -1.97 -4.56
CA MET A 38 9.97 -3.33 -4.89
C MET A 38 9.49 -3.74 -6.29
N LEU A 39 8.27 -3.36 -6.67
CA LEU A 39 7.72 -3.57 -8.01
C LEU A 39 8.55 -2.86 -9.07
N CYS A 40 8.77 -1.54 -8.92
CA CYS A 40 9.58 -0.76 -9.86
C CYS A 40 10.98 -1.37 -10.00
N LYS A 41 11.62 -1.71 -8.88
CA LYS A 41 12.96 -2.31 -8.87
C LYS A 41 13.00 -3.67 -9.57
N SER A 42 11.95 -4.47 -9.44
CA SER A 42 11.86 -5.80 -10.07
C SER A 42 11.67 -5.75 -11.58
N ILE A 43 11.04 -4.68 -12.10
CA ILE A 43 10.75 -4.54 -13.53
C ILE A 43 11.59 -3.46 -14.22
N GLU A 44 12.56 -2.86 -13.55
CA GLU A 44 13.38 -1.75 -14.07
C GLU A 44 14.07 -2.08 -15.40
N GLN A 45 14.41 -3.35 -15.61
CA GLN A 45 15.02 -3.84 -16.85
C GLN A 45 13.99 -4.24 -17.95
N TYR A 46 12.69 -4.08 -17.69
CA TYR A 46 11.58 -4.45 -18.58
C TYR A 46 10.70 -3.24 -18.91
N PRO A 47 11.19 -2.32 -19.77
CA PRO A 47 10.49 -1.04 -20.04
C PRO A 47 9.15 -1.21 -20.74
N GLU A 48 8.84 -2.41 -21.25
CA GLU A 48 7.55 -2.76 -21.87
C GLU A 48 6.44 -3.02 -20.84
N ILE A 49 6.79 -3.26 -19.55
CA ILE A 49 5.80 -3.47 -18.50
C ILE A 49 5.29 -2.12 -17.98
N GLU A 50 3.99 -1.94 -18.01
CA GLU A 50 3.32 -0.71 -17.55
C GLU A 50 2.76 -0.90 -16.14
N ILE A 51 2.92 0.10 -15.29
CA ILE A 51 2.27 0.15 -13.96
C ILE A 51 1.14 1.17 -14.00
N ILE A 52 -0.06 0.76 -13.57
CA ILE A 52 -1.22 1.62 -13.34
C ILE A 52 -1.31 1.90 -11.84
N PRO A 53 -0.89 3.07 -11.35
CA PRO A 53 -1.11 3.44 -9.96
C PRO A 53 -2.60 3.72 -9.73
N GLN A 54 -3.18 3.13 -8.68
CA GLN A 54 -4.59 3.27 -8.36
C GLN A 54 -4.78 3.65 -6.89
N THR A 55 -5.62 4.66 -6.63
CA THR A 55 -6.05 5.05 -5.28
C THR A 55 -7.57 5.21 -5.24
N THR A 56 -8.22 4.48 -4.35
CA THR A 56 -9.61 4.72 -3.98
C THR A 56 -9.61 5.61 -2.74
N ASN A 57 -10.09 6.83 -2.88
CA ASN A 57 -10.10 7.80 -1.80
C ASN A 57 -11.38 7.63 -0.97
N ASP A 58 -11.24 7.21 0.28
CA ASP A 58 -12.34 7.13 1.23
C ASP A 58 -12.84 8.55 1.54
N TRP A 59 -14.16 8.77 1.58
CA TRP A 59 -14.74 10.04 1.98
C TRP A 59 -14.32 10.46 3.41
N LYS A 60 -13.99 9.50 4.27
CA LYS A 60 -13.43 9.73 5.61
C LYS A 60 -11.94 10.11 5.59
N LYS A 61 -11.23 9.81 4.51
CA LYS A 61 -9.77 9.93 4.39
C LYS A 61 -9.39 10.74 3.14
N PRO A 62 -9.82 12.00 2.99
CA PRO A 62 -9.67 12.77 1.74
C PRO A 62 -8.22 13.09 1.38
N TYR A 63 -7.27 12.82 2.27
CA TYR A 63 -5.83 13.06 2.11
C TYR A 63 -5.08 11.94 1.38
N GLN A 64 -5.66 10.74 1.25
CA GLN A 64 -4.95 9.56 0.69
C GLN A 64 -4.38 9.85 -0.69
N VAL A 65 -5.16 10.47 -1.58
CA VAL A 65 -4.71 10.82 -2.94
C VAL A 65 -3.49 11.72 -2.93
N ASN A 66 -3.41 12.68 -2.01
CA ASN A 66 -2.28 13.61 -1.94
C ASN A 66 -0.97 12.91 -1.54
N PHE A 67 -1.02 11.98 -0.57
CA PHE A 67 0.14 11.18 -0.20
C PHE A 67 0.49 10.15 -1.28
N ALA A 68 -0.52 9.53 -1.90
CA ALA A 68 -0.30 8.64 -3.03
C ALA A 68 0.41 9.36 -4.19
N LYS A 69 0.01 10.60 -4.53
CA LYS A 69 0.69 11.42 -5.54
C LYS A 69 2.15 11.65 -5.22
N LYS A 70 2.49 12.03 -3.97
CA LYS A 70 3.89 12.21 -3.54
C LYS A 70 4.71 10.93 -3.75
N VAL A 71 4.16 9.78 -3.36
CA VAL A 71 4.80 8.47 -3.56
C VAL A 71 5.01 8.18 -5.04
N ILE A 72 3.98 8.38 -5.88
CA ILE A 72 4.06 8.13 -7.33
C ILE A 72 5.10 9.05 -7.99
N GLU A 73 5.13 10.32 -7.66
CA GLU A 73 6.13 11.28 -8.17
C GLU A 73 7.54 10.87 -7.76
N TRP A 74 7.72 10.47 -6.51
CA TRP A 74 9.00 9.96 -6.03
C TRP A 74 9.44 8.72 -6.81
N MET A 75 8.52 7.76 -7.08
CA MET A 75 8.81 6.58 -7.87
C MET A 75 9.20 6.91 -9.32
N LYS A 76 8.47 7.83 -9.96
CA LYS A 76 8.79 8.30 -11.33
C LYS A 76 10.19 8.92 -11.41
N ASN A 77 10.59 9.69 -10.39
CA ASN A 77 11.92 10.29 -10.31
C ASN A 77 13.02 9.25 -10.02
N LYS A 78 12.74 8.28 -9.16
CA LYS A 78 13.69 7.23 -8.77
C LYS A 78 13.91 6.20 -9.87
N PHE A 79 12.87 5.90 -10.66
CA PHE A 79 12.86 4.87 -11.71
C PHE A 79 12.39 5.45 -13.05
N PRO A 80 13.19 6.32 -13.68
CA PRO A 80 12.79 7.03 -14.91
C PRO A 80 12.59 6.11 -16.13
N THR A 81 13.12 4.89 -16.09
CA THR A 81 12.95 3.88 -17.15
C THR A 81 11.69 3.03 -16.98
N VAL A 82 11.08 3.01 -15.79
CA VAL A 82 9.86 2.26 -15.51
C VAL A 82 8.65 3.04 -16.02
N LYS A 83 7.82 2.41 -16.81
CA LYS A 83 6.62 3.03 -17.38
C LYS A 83 5.48 3.09 -16.36
N ILE A 84 5.46 4.13 -15.54
CA ILE A 84 4.39 4.43 -14.59
C ILE A 84 3.36 5.33 -15.29
N LEU A 85 2.15 4.79 -15.50
CA LEU A 85 1.04 5.46 -16.16
C LEU A 85 0.40 6.56 -15.29
N ASP A 86 -0.64 7.20 -15.80
CA ASP A 86 -1.39 8.19 -15.06
C ASP A 86 -2.08 7.59 -13.84
N HIS A 87 -2.20 8.38 -12.79
CA HIS A 87 -2.78 7.97 -11.53
C HIS A 87 -4.31 7.86 -11.65
N GLU A 88 -4.84 6.65 -11.56
CA GLU A 88 -6.28 6.37 -11.55
C GLU A 88 -6.84 6.59 -10.14
N THR A 89 -7.75 7.55 -10.00
CA THR A 89 -8.33 7.91 -8.69
C THR A 89 -9.84 8.02 -8.74
N ILE A 90 -10.48 7.66 -7.63
CA ILE A 90 -11.90 7.94 -7.39
C ILE A 90 -12.08 8.45 -5.97
N GLN A 91 -12.98 9.42 -5.78
CA GLN A 91 -13.49 9.82 -4.48
C GLN A 91 -14.78 9.07 -4.22
N LEU A 92 -14.83 8.29 -3.15
CA LEU A 92 -16.07 7.63 -2.73
C LEU A 92 -17.03 8.65 -2.11
N GLU A 93 -18.32 8.49 -2.43
CA GLU A 93 -19.38 9.29 -1.84
C GLU A 93 -19.59 8.92 -0.36
N ASN A 94 -20.13 9.87 0.41
CA ASN A 94 -20.47 9.66 1.81
C ASN A 94 -21.48 8.49 1.96
N GLY A 95 -21.16 7.57 2.86
CA GLY A 95 -21.97 6.37 3.10
C GLY A 95 -21.64 5.17 2.20
N THR A 96 -20.74 5.33 1.23
CA THR A 96 -20.28 4.20 0.41
C THR A 96 -19.45 3.25 1.28
N ASP A 97 -19.76 1.95 1.21
CA ASP A 97 -18.91 0.90 1.76
C ASP A 97 -17.56 0.92 1.05
N TYR A 98 -16.48 1.05 1.83
CA TYR A 98 -15.14 1.24 1.29
C TYR A 98 -14.65 0.05 0.45
N ILE A 99 -14.92 -1.18 0.91
CA ILE A 99 -14.49 -2.40 0.20
C ILE A 99 -15.22 -2.53 -1.14
N LYS A 100 -16.54 -2.35 -1.13
CA LYS A 100 -17.33 -2.36 -2.37
C LYS A 100 -16.94 -1.26 -3.33
N GLY A 101 -16.66 -0.06 -2.79
CA GLY A 101 -16.18 1.08 -3.58
C GLY A 101 -14.81 0.81 -4.21
N GLN A 102 -13.88 0.22 -3.47
CA GLN A 102 -12.59 -0.22 -4.03
C GLN A 102 -12.74 -1.24 -5.14
N ASP A 103 -13.59 -2.25 -4.94
CA ASP A 103 -13.82 -3.30 -5.92
C ASP A 103 -14.46 -2.74 -7.20
N ALA A 104 -15.44 -1.85 -7.08
CA ALA A 104 -16.07 -1.18 -8.21
C ALA A 104 -15.07 -0.33 -8.99
N HIS A 105 -14.25 0.49 -8.31
CA HIS A 105 -13.22 1.30 -8.94
C HIS A 105 -12.18 0.46 -9.67
N ARG A 106 -11.65 -0.57 -9.01
CA ARG A 106 -10.73 -1.51 -9.63
C ARG A 106 -11.30 -2.14 -10.90
N ASN A 107 -12.54 -2.61 -10.83
CA ASN A 107 -13.20 -3.23 -11.96
C ASN A 107 -13.42 -2.22 -13.10
N SER A 108 -13.77 -0.96 -12.80
CA SER A 108 -13.92 0.08 -13.82
C SER A 108 -12.62 0.34 -14.58
N ILE A 109 -11.47 0.36 -13.88
CA ILE A 109 -10.16 0.51 -14.51
C ILE A 109 -9.87 -0.71 -15.41
N ILE A 110 -10.08 -1.93 -14.91
CA ILE A 110 -9.86 -3.16 -15.69
C ILE A 110 -10.70 -3.14 -16.97
N MET A 111 -11.97 -2.77 -16.87
CA MET A 111 -12.88 -2.69 -18.03
C MET A 111 -12.42 -1.59 -19.01
N LYS A 112 -12.03 -0.40 -18.53
CA LYS A 112 -11.45 0.67 -19.35
C LYS A 112 -10.29 0.18 -20.22
N TYR A 113 -9.38 -0.61 -19.65
CA TYR A 113 -8.26 -1.18 -20.41
C TYR A 113 -8.73 -2.28 -21.37
N TYR A 114 -9.62 -3.17 -20.90
CA TYR A 114 -10.18 -4.24 -21.72
C TYR A 114 -10.92 -3.72 -22.96
N ASP A 115 -11.73 -2.70 -22.82
CA ASP A 115 -12.49 -2.06 -23.94
C ASP A 115 -11.53 -1.43 -24.96
N ASN A 116 -10.31 -1.13 -24.58
CA ASN A 116 -9.25 -0.64 -25.45
C ASN A 116 -8.31 -1.77 -25.96
N GLY A 117 -8.73 -3.04 -25.87
CA GLY A 117 -7.97 -4.19 -26.34
C GLY A 117 -6.71 -4.49 -25.50
N LYS A 118 -6.67 -4.03 -24.25
CA LYS A 118 -5.52 -4.17 -23.34
C LYS A 118 -5.92 -5.02 -22.13
N SER A 119 -4.97 -5.81 -21.59
CA SER A 119 -5.15 -6.54 -20.33
C SER A 119 -4.58 -5.78 -19.14
N VAL A 120 -5.11 -6.06 -17.95
CA VAL A 120 -4.44 -5.85 -16.67
C VAL A 120 -4.15 -7.25 -16.14
N ASP A 121 -2.88 -7.60 -15.96
CA ASP A 121 -2.47 -8.99 -15.74
C ASP A 121 -2.53 -9.37 -14.27
N ALA A 122 -2.11 -8.46 -13.37
CA ALA A 122 -2.24 -8.65 -11.94
C ALA A 122 -2.50 -7.33 -11.20
N ILE A 123 -2.98 -7.45 -9.97
CA ILE A 123 -3.20 -6.36 -9.02
C ILE A 123 -2.23 -6.57 -7.85
N ILE A 124 -1.50 -5.53 -7.48
CA ILE A 124 -0.51 -5.59 -6.42
C ILE A 124 -0.94 -4.67 -5.28
N SER A 125 -0.84 -5.15 -4.05
CA SER A 125 -1.26 -4.38 -2.88
C SER A 125 -0.28 -4.52 -1.72
N GLY A 126 -0.26 -3.51 -0.84
CA GLY A 126 0.61 -3.42 0.31
C GLY A 126 -0.02 -3.98 1.60
N VAL A 127 -0.90 -4.98 1.50
CA VAL A 127 -1.43 -5.65 2.70
C VAL A 127 -0.30 -6.37 3.40
N ASN A 128 -0.14 -6.09 4.70
CA ASN A 128 0.90 -6.63 5.56
C ASN A 128 0.29 -7.43 6.73
N LYS A 129 1.14 -8.20 7.42
CA LYS A 129 0.79 -8.90 8.64
C LYS A 129 0.62 -7.90 9.79
N GLU A 130 -0.32 -8.19 10.68
CA GLU A 130 -0.49 -7.43 11.91
C GLU A 130 0.65 -7.70 12.91
N PRO A 131 0.94 -6.73 13.80
CA PRO A 131 1.81 -6.99 14.93
C PRO A 131 1.29 -8.16 15.78
N PRO A 132 2.17 -8.86 16.52
CA PRO A 132 1.75 -9.90 17.46
C PRO A 132 0.73 -9.36 18.48
N LYS A 133 -0.25 -10.20 18.89
CA LYS A 133 -1.33 -9.78 19.79
C LYS A 133 -0.84 -9.07 21.07
N HIS A 134 0.23 -9.59 21.71
CA HIS A 134 0.78 -8.98 22.92
C HIS A 134 1.33 -7.56 22.69
N ILE A 135 1.66 -7.20 21.45
CA ILE A 135 2.05 -5.84 21.04
C ILE A 135 0.81 -5.00 20.77
N THR A 136 -0.16 -5.52 20.01
CA THR A 136 -1.39 -4.76 19.73
C THR A 136 -2.18 -4.45 20.98
N ASP A 137 -2.15 -5.34 21.97
CA ASP A 137 -2.75 -5.10 23.29
C ASP A 137 -2.13 -3.88 24.02
N THR A 138 -0.87 -3.53 23.72
CA THR A 138 -0.22 -2.32 24.29
C THR A 138 -0.62 -1.04 23.58
N PHE A 139 -1.23 -1.13 22.41
CA PHE A 139 -1.71 0.06 21.67
C PHE A 139 -2.99 0.64 22.24
N PHE A 140 -3.73 -0.16 23.01
CA PHE A 140 -4.93 0.30 23.72
C PHE A 140 -4.53 1.07 24.98
N ASP A 141 -5.05 2.26 25.15
CA ASP A 141 -4.90 2.98 26.40
C ASP A 141 -5.71 2.29 27.52
N ASN A 142 -5.49 2.72 28.76
CA ASN A 142 -6.17 2.17 29.93
C ASN A 142 -7.71 2.34 29.90
N ASN A 143 -8.27 3.06 28.93
CA ASN A 143 -9.69 3.32 28.75
C ASN A 143 -10.30 2.50 27.59
N GLY A 144 -9.51 1.75 26.84
CA GLY A 144 -9.99 0.91 25.73
C GLY A 144 -10.46 1.65 24.47
N ASP A 145 -10.26 2.95 24.43
CA ASP A 145 -10.79 3.85 23.38
C ASP A 145 -9.75 4.15 22.28
N LEU A 146 -9.03 3.14 21.82
CA LEU A 146 -8.18 3.37 20.65
C LEU A 146 -9.05 3.62 19.42
N GLN A 147 -8.92 4.80 18.82
CA GLN A 147 -9.58 5.07 17.55
C GLN A 147 -8.93 4.27 16.42
N GLY A 148 -9.69 3.36 15.87
CA GLY A 148 -9.28 2.52 14.76
C GLY A 148 -8.67 1.19 15.21
N GLY A 149 -8.50 0.38 14.25
CA GLY A 149 -7.93 -0.96 14.30
C GLY A 149 -7.87 -1.47 12.87
N PRO A 150 -7.26 -2.61 12.61
CA PRO A 150 -7.35 -3.21 11.30
C PRO A 150 -8.83 -3.45 10.96
N ASP A 151 -9.27 -3.00 9.80
CA ASP A 151 -10.64 -3.18 9.32
C ASP A 151 -11.02 -4.66 9.17
N ASP A 152 -10.02 -5.56 9.07
CA ASP A 152 -10.16 -7.00 8.89
C ASP A 152 -9.16 -7.77 9.75
N ASP A 153 -9.56 -8.92 10.31
CA ASP A 153 -8.64 -9.89 10.88
C ASP A 153 -7.79 -10.53 9.77
N ARG A 154 -6.57 -10.05 9.62
CA ARG A 154 -5.60 -10.51 8.61
C ARG A 154 -4.87 -11.80 9.03
N SER A 155 -5.07 -12.29 10.25
CA SER A 155 -4.41 -13.49 10.76
C SER A 155 -4.71 -14.75 9.94
N THR A 156 -5.83 -14.74 9.21
CA THR A 156 -6.28 -15.84 8.34
C THR A 156 -5.89 -15.65 6.87
N TRP A 157 -5.33 -14.51 6.50
CA TRP A 157 -4.95 -14.21 5.12
C TRP A 157 -3.63 -14.88 4.77
N LYS A 158 -3.70 -16.07 4.17
CA LYS A 158 -2.51 -16.89 3.93
C LYS A 158 -1.90 -16.86 2.52
N PRO A 159 -2.62 -16.63 1.42
CA PRO A 159 -1.96 -16.66 0.12
C PRO A 159 -1.39 -15.29 -0.24
N GLN A 160 -0.10 -15.25 -0.55
CA GLN A 160 0.52 -14.09 -1.19
C GLN A 160 -0.13 -13.77 -2.54
N ARG A 161 -0.66 -14.78 -3.21
CA ARG A 161 -1.31 -14.69 -4.52
C ARG A 161 -2.70 -15.30 -4.45
N ILE A 162 -3.73 -14.51 -4.78
CA ILE A 162 -5.13 -14.94 -4.81
C ILE A 162 -5.70 -14.68 -6.19
N LYS A 163 -6.30 -15.68 -6.81
CA LYS A 163 -7.01 -15.50 -8.07
C LYS A 163 -8.48 -15.14 -7.79
N LYS A 164 -8.83 -13.87 -7.96
CA LYS A 164 -10.22 -13.37 -7.87
C LYS A 164 -10.70 -12.91 -9.25
N THR A 165 -11.91 -13.30 -9.64
CA THR A 165 -12.58 -12.79 -10.85
C THR A 165 -11.64 -12.69 -12.07
N HIS A 166 -10.96 -13.78 -12.39
CA HIS A 166 -10.01 -13.89 -13.50
C HIS A 166 -8.73 -13.03 -13.41
N LYS A 167 -8.51 -12.31 -12.32
CA LYS A 167 -7.27 -11.52 -12.09
C LYS A 167 -6.54 -12.03 -10.86
N GLU A 168 -5.23 -11.99 -10.92
CA GLU A 168 -4.38 -12.32 -9.79
C GLU A 168 -4.22 -11.11 -8.88
N ILE A 169 -4.32 -11.32 -7.57
CA ILE A 169 -3.99 -10.31 -6.54
C ILE A 169 -2.73 -10.80 -5.83
N ILE A 170 -1.72 -9.95 -5.80
CA ILE A 170 -0.42 -10.22 -5.18
C ILE A 170 -0.27 -9.32 -3.95
N ASN A 171 -0.08 -9.94 -2.78
CA ASN A 171 0.14 -9.27 -1.50
C ASN A 171 1.52 -9.67 -0.95
N PRO A 172 2.60 -9.03 -1.39
CA PRO A 172 3.97 -9.49 -1.09
C PRO A 172 4.32 -9.42 0.40
N LEU A 173 3.66 -8.53 1.15
CA LEU A 173 3.93 -8.30 2.57
C LEU A 173 2.97 -9.05 3.51
N ILE A 174 2.15 -9.98 3.01
CA ILE A 174 1.07 -10.61 3.80
C ILE A 174 1.59 -11.33 5.07
N ASN A 175 2.82 -11.80 5.05
CA ASN A 175 3.48 -12.48 6.18
C ASN A 175 4.52 -11.58 6.90
N ILE A 176 4.66 -10.32 6.48
CA ILE A 176 5.63 -9.36 6.99
C ILE A 176 4.91 -8.30 7.81
N ASP A 177 5.25 -8.15 9.07
CA ASP A 177 4.72 -7.11 9.95
C ASP A 177 5.49 -5.78 9.80
N LYS A 178 5.12 -4.77 10.57
CA LYS A 178 5.70 -3.43 10.44
C LYS A 178 7.19 -3.38 10.79
N LYS A 179 7.71 -4.29 11.62
CA LYS A 179 9.16 -4.39 11.87
C LYS A 179 9.92 -4.95 10.68
N GLY A 180 9.35 -5.97 10.02
CA GLY A 180 9.91 -6.47 8.77
C GLY A 180 9.88 -5.42 7.65
N ILE A 181 8.83 -4.59 7.60
CA ILE A 181 8.74 -3.46 6.66
C ILE A 181 9.83 -2.42 6.96
N ALA A 182 10.08 -2.10 8.24
CA ALA A 182 11.13 -1.18 8.64
C ALA A 182 12.53 -1.72 8.27
N GLU A 183 12.78 -3.01 8.52
CA GLU A 183 14.02 -3.70 8.10
C GLU A 183 14.25 -3.58 6.59
N LEU A 184 13.22 -3.81 5.78
CA LEU A 184 13.31 -3.66 4.32
C LEU A 184 13.60 -2.20 3.92
N CYS A 185 12.95 -1.24 4.56
CA CYS A 185 13.21 0.17 4.30
C CYS A 185 14.65 0.56 4.64
N GLU A 186 15.22 0.04 5.72
CA GLU A 186 16.62 0.24 6.08
C GLU A 186 17.57 -0.39 5.05
N LYS A 187 17.39 -1.67 4.72
CA LYS A 187 18.21 -2.40 3.74
C LYS A 187 18.18 -1.80 2.34
N LEU A 188 17.12 -1.08 2.00
CA LEU A 188 16.91 -0.48 0.68
C LEU A 188 17.18 1.05 0.68
N ASP A 189 17.73 1.61 1.76
CA ASP A 189 18.01 3.05 1.93
C ASP A 189 16.76 3.94 1.73
N LEU A 190 15.59 3.46 2.19
CA LEU A 190 14.31 4.15 2.03
C LEU A 190 13.86 4.91 3.30
N THR A 191 14.53 4.69 4.42
CA THR A 191 14.14 5.22 5.74
C THR A 191 14.19 6.74 5.81
N ASP A 192 15.13 7.36 5.09
CA ASP A 192 15.28 8.82 5.07
C ASP A 192 14.82 9.47 3.75
N THR A 193 14.36 8.66 2.79
CA THR A 193 13.94 9.15 1.46
C THR A 193 12.45 8.92 1.18
N LEU A 194 11.98 7.67 1.20
CA LEU A 194 10.59 7.32 0.91
C LEU A 194 9.70 7.39 2.17
N PHE A 195 10.19 6.88 3.33
CA PHE A 195 9.40 6.81 4.54
C PHE A 195 8.84 8.19 4.99
N PRO A 196 9.61 9.32 4.98
CA PRO A 196 9.11 10.62 5.43
C PRO A 196 7.97 11.20 4.59
N ILE A 197 7.84 10.81 3.33
CA ILE A 197 6.78 11.31 2.45
C ILE A 197 5.50 10.49 2.53
N THR A 198 5.50 9.38 3.30
CA THR A 198 4.34 8.50 3.49
C THR A 198 3.54 8.86 4.73
N ARG A 199 2.26 8.51 4.74
CA ARG A 199 1.38 8.73 5.88
C ARG A 199 0.52 7.49 6.16
N SER A 200 0.64 6.94 7.36
CA SER A 200 -0.14 5.78 7.82
C SER A 200 -1.31 6.18 8.74
N CYS A 201 -1.34 7.40 9.26
CA CYS A 201 -2.38 7.87 10.18
C CYS A 201 -3.76 7.88 9.51
N GLU A 202 -4.73 7.25 10.14
CA GLU A 202 -6.12 7.18 9.66
C GLU A 202 -7.13 7.83 10.62
N ASN A 203 -6.67 8.49 11.69
CA ASN A 203 -7.53 9.21 12.61
C ASN A 203 -8.10 10.48 11.95
N VAL A 204 -9.39 10.44 11.65
CA VAL A 204 -10.11 11.55 11.00
C VAL A 204 -10.21 12.78 11.90
N HIS A 205 -10.43 12.61 13.22
CA HIS A 205 -10.60 13.73 14.13
C HIS A 205 -9.29 14.46 14.40
N ALA A 206 -8.25 13.74 14.80
CA ALA A 206 -6.92 14.32 15.02
C ALA A 206 -6.33 14.90 13.74
N SER A 207 -6.60 14.27 12.60
CA SER A 207 -6.14 14.75 11.30
C SER A 207 -6.75 16.09 10.89
N LYS A 208 -7.98 16.40 11.30
CA LYS A 208 -8.62 17.71 11.01
C LYS A 208 -7.91 18.88 11.71
N THR A 209 -7.30 18.65 12.87
CA THR A 209 -6.59 19.71 13.61
C THR A 209 -5.25 20.10 12.98
N ASN A 210 -4.65 19.21 12.21
CA ASN A 210 -3.38 19.46 11.51
C ASN A 210 -3.51 19.46 9.98
N ASN A 211 -4.73 19.61 9.45
CA ASN A 211 -5.04 19.58 8.01
C ASN A 211 -4.48 18.34 7.31
N PHE A 212 -4.46 17.18 7.98
CA PHE A 212 -3.93 15.92 7.48
C PHE A 212 -2.46 15.97 7.03
N THR A 213 -1.65 16.86 7.57
CA THR A 213 -0.24 17.02 7.17
C THR A 213 0.71 16.12 7.96
N THR A 214 0.35 15.77 9.20
CA THR A 214 1.19 15.00 10.12
C THR A 214 0.45 13.79 10.69
N HIS A 215 1.18 12.90 11.35
CA HIS A 215 0.61 11.80 12.14
C HIS A 215 0.00 12.35 13.44
N CYS A 216 -1.09 11.76 13.93
CA CYS A 216 -1.70 12.18 15.20
C CYS A 216 -0.94 11.64 16.42
N GLY A 217 -0.21 10.53 16.28
CA GLY A 217 0.48 9.86 17.37
C GLY A 217 -0.39 8.97 18.27
N GLU A 218 -1.72 8.99 18.09
CA GLU A 218 -2.68 8.40 19.04
C GLU A 218 -3.52 7.26 18.44
N CYS A 219 -3.61 7.14 17.11
CA CYS A 219 -4.40 6.09 16.50
C CYS A 219 -3.60 4.79 16.35
N TRP A 220 -4.33 3.69 16.19
CA TRP A 220 -3.75 2.35 16.04
C TRP A 220 -2.62 2.31 14.98
N TRP A 221 -2.83 2.91 13.81
CA TRP A 221 -1.83 2.93 12.72
C TRP A 221 -0.60 3.78 13.05
N CYS A 222 -0.75 4.83 13.89
CA CYS A 222 0.41 5.58 14.39
C CYS A 222 1.21 4.75 15.37
N HIS A 223 0.57 4.04 16.29
CA HIS A 223 1.24 3.14 17.22
C HIS A 223 1.93 1.98 16.48
N GLU A 224 1.26 1.37 15.49
CA GLU A 224 1.87 0.33 14.65
C GLU A 224 3.11 0.86 13.92
N ARG A 225 3.03 2.08 13.35
CA ARG A 225 4.15 2.72 12.66
C ARG A 225 5.32 3.00 13.61
N ASP A 226 5.04 3.55 14.79
CA ASP A 226 6.04 3.82 15.81
C ASP A 226 6.68 2.54 16.32
N TRP A 227 5.90 1.53 16.61
CA TRP A 227 6.41 0.20 16.99
C TRP A 227 7.34 -0.41 15.94
N GLY A 228 7.01 -0.27 14.66
CA GLY A 228 7.81 -0.80 13.56
C GLY A 228 9.10 -0.06 13.34
N PHE A 229 9.04 1.28 13.27
CA PHE A 229 10.13 2.16 12.85
C PHE A 229 10.84 2.87 14.00
N GLY A 230 10.30 2.83 15.25
CA GLY A 230 10.77 3.64 16.38
C GLY A 230 10.55 5.15 16.19
N ARG A 231 9.75 5.55 15.18
CA ARG A 231 9.43 6.94 14.87
C ARG A 231 8.22 7.06 13.96
N LEU A 232 7.52 8.19 14.02
CA LEU A 232 6.39 8.50 13.14
C LEU A 232 6.82 9.16 11.81
N ILE A 233 7.92 9.89 11.83
CA ILE A 233 8.50 10.63 10.70
C ILE A 233 9.99 10.30 10.59
#